data_8fc658e22d3c3d574ebd54691c85a5ba
#
_entry.id   8fc658e22d3c3d574ebd54691c85a5ba
#
_cell.length_a   1.000
_cell.length_b   1.000
_cell.length_c   1.000
_cell.angle_alpha   90.00
_cell.angle_beta   90.00
_cell.angle_gamma   90.00
#
_symmetry.space_group_name_H-M   'P 1'
#
loop_
_entity.id
_entity.type
_entity.pdbx_description
1 polymer ?
#
loop_
_entity_poly.entity_id
_entity_poly.type
_entity_poly.pdbx_seq_one_letter_code
_entity_poly.pdbx_strand_id
1 'polypeptide(L)'
;MPIRGIRGATTVAADKPELILEATRELLEAILDANESMAPKDVASALFTVTDDLASTFPAQAARDMGWDLVPMLCAREIPVPNSLPHVIRVLVHWNTEVSQDEITHVYLRDAVKLRPDLVAAQ
;
A
#
# COMPACT_ATOMS: atom_id res chain seq x y z
N MET A 1 9.41 19.21 9.43
CA MET A 1 9.58 17.76 9.46
C MET A 1 9.59 17.24 8.02
N PRO A 2 10.59 16.44 7.63
CA PRO A 2 10.63 15.91 6.26
C PRO A 2 9.45 14.98 5.98
N ILE A 3 9.17 14.78 4.68
CA ILE A 3 8.20 13.78 4.23
C ILE A 3 8.98 12.62 3.65
N ARG A 4 8.64 11.40 4.07
CA ARG A 4 9.26 10.18 3.56
C ARG A 4 8.22 9.32 2.85
N GLY A 5 8.67 8.56 1.85
CA GLY A 5 7.81 7.65 1.10
C GLY A 5 7.94 6.22 1.61
N ILE A 6 6.79 5.55 1.81
CA ILE A 6 6.75 4.13 2.16
C ILE A 6 5.97 3.44 1.07
N ARG A 7 6.55 2.40 0.47
CA ARG A 7 5.84 1.55 -0.49
C ARG A 7 5.32 0.30 0.21
N GLY A 8 4.13 -0.10 -0.19
CA GLY A 8 3.57 -1.38 0.22
C GLY A 8 2.86 -2.05 -0.93
N ALA A 9 2.83 -3.37 -0.92
CA ALA A 9 2.11 -4.14 -1.93
C ALA A 9 1.64 -5.46 -1.35
N THR A 10 0.50 -5.93 -1.85
CA THR A 10 -0.06 -7.23 -1.50
C THR A 10 -0.85 -7.77 -2.68
N THR A 11 -1.28 -9.01 -2.58
CA THR A 11 -2.14 -9.63 -3.59
C THR A 11 -3.44 -10.11 -2.97
N VAL A 12 -4.43 -10.35 -3.83
CA VAL A 12 -5.77 -10.80 -3.44
C VAL A 12 -6.12 -12.05 -4.22
N ALA A 13 -6.81 -12.99 -3.58
CA ALA A 13 -7.16 -14.25 -4.24
C ALA A 13 -8.21 -14.07 -5.34
N ALA A 14 -9.11 -13.09 -5.22
CA ALA A 14 -10.19 -12.84 -6.17
C ALA A 14 -10.68 -11.41 -6.06
N ASP A 15 -11.32 -10.93 -7.12
CA ASP A 15 -11.91 -9.57 -7.16
C ASP A 15 -13.23 -9.56 -6.40
N LYS A 16 -13.14 -9.46 -5.07
CA LYS A 16 -14.31 -9.36 -4.18
C LYS A 16 -14.06 -8.27 -3.15
N PRO A 17 -15.09 -7.43 -2.85
CA PRO A 17 -14.92 -6.30 -1.93
C PRO A 17 -14.31 -6.70 -0.59
N GLU A 18 -14.83 -7.74 0.04
CA GLU A 18 -14.37 -8.18 1.37
C GLU A 18 -12.93 -8.66 1.34
N LEU A 19 -12.48 -9.29 0.25
CA LEU A 19 -11.11 -9.76 0.12
C LEU A 19 -10.14 -8.59 -0.12
N ILE A 20 -10.55 -7.62 -0.93
CA ILE A 20 -9.74 -6.42 -1.20
C ILE A 20 -9.56 -5.61 0.10
N LEU A 21 -10.64 -5.42 0.85
CA LEU A 21 -10.58 -4.66 2.09
C LEU A 21 -9.73 -5.37 3.15
N GLU A 22 -9.88 -6.68 3.27
CA GLU A 22 -9.08 -7.48 4.22
C GLU A 22 -7.59 -7.43 3.89
N ALA A 23 -7.23 -7.63 2.62
CA ALA A 23 -5.85 -7.61 2.19
C ALA A 23 -5.23 -6.22 2.36
N THR A 24 -5.98 -5.16 2.07
CA THR A 24 -5.52 -3.78 2.23
C THR A 24 -5.31 -3.46 3.70
N ARG A 25 -6.23 -3.87 4.57
CA ARG A 25 -6.10 -3.68 6.00
C ARG A 25 -4.84 -4.38 6.53
N GLU A 26 -4.64 -5.62 6.14
CA GLU A 26 -3.45 -6.39 6.53
C GLU A 26 -2.16 -5.65 6.11
N LEU A 27 -2.14 -5.11 4.89
CA LEU A 27 -0.99 -4.37 4.38
C LEU A 27 -0.73 -3.10 5.20
N LEU A 28 -1.77 -2.32 5.48
CA LEU A 28 -1.62 -1.07 6.25
C LEU A 28 -1.19 -1.36 7.69
N GLU A 29 -1.74 -2.40 8.31
CA GLU A 29 -1.32 -2.81 9.65
C GLU A 29 0.15 -3.23 9.67
N ALA A 30 0.59 -3.97 8.65
CA ALA A 30 1.99 -4.38 8.53
C ALA A 30 2.93 -3.19 8.34
N ILE A 31 2.50 -2.18 7.59
CA ILE A 31 3.27 -0.95 7.40
C ILE A 31 3.44 -0.21 8.74
N LEU A 32 2.36 -0.08 9.51
CA LEU A 32 2.41 0.56 10.82
C LEU A 32 3.30 -0.22 11.79
N ASP A 33 3.20 -1.54 11.78
CA ASP A 33 4.02 -2.39 12.65
C ASP A 33 5.49 -2.33 12.31
N ALA A 34 5.83 -2.23 11.03
CA ALA A 34 7.22 -2.20 10.57
C ALA A 34 7.88 -0.82 10.76
N ASN A 35 7.10 0.22 10.95
CA ASN A 35 7.57 1.60 11.11
C ASN A 35 7.05 2.15 12.44
N GLU A 36 7.69 1.77 13.51
CA GLU A 36 7.24 1.90 14.91
C GLU A 36 6.63 3.24 15.31
N SER A 37 7.25 4.33 14.93
CA SER A 37 6.79 5.66 15.34
C SER A 37 5.69 6.22 14.45
N MET A 38 5.26 5.47 13.45
CA MET A 38 4.25 5.94 12.51
C MET A 38 2.86 5.89 13.10
N ALA A 39 2.12 7.00 12.95
CA ALA A 39 0.71 7.06 13.33
C ALA A 39 -0.07 7.70 12.17
N PRO A 40 -1.34 7.33 11.97
CA PRO A 40 -2.15 7.91 10.88
C PRO A 40 -2.18 9.44 10.87
N LYS A 41 -2.16 10.07 12.04
CA LYS A 41 -2.16 11.54 12.14
C LYS A 41 -0.95 12.21 11.47
N ASP A 42 0.13 11.47 11.29
CA ASP A 42 1.37 11.98 10.69
C ASP A 42 1.47 11.67 9.20
N VAL A 43 0.48 10.99 8.64
CA VAL A 43 0.43 10.68 7.22
C VAL A 43 -0.12 11.88 6.45
N ALA A 44 0.67 12.42 5.53
CA ALA A 44 0.27 13.56 4.71
C ALA A 44 -0.73 13.16 3.62
N SER A 45 -0.52 12.00 3.01
CA SER A 45 -1.38 11.47 1.95
C SER A 45 -1.03 10.02 1.65
N ALA A 46 -1.92 9.34 0.94
CA ALA A 46 -1.67 7.98 0.46
C ALA A 46 -2.29 7.79 -0.92
N LEU A 47 -1.57 7.09 -1.79
CA LEU A 47 -2.04 6.74 -3.12
C LEU A 47 -2.12 5.21 -3.20
N PHE A 48 -3.30 4.70 -3.51
CA PHE A 48 -3.52 3.27 -3.73
C PHE A 48 -3.61 3.00 -5.22
N THR A 49 -3.04 1.89 -5.67
CA THR A 49 -3.24 1.43 -7.04
C THR A 49 -3.68 -0.02 -7.03
N VAL A 50 -4.42 -0.41 -8.07
CA VAL A 50 -4.85 -1.78 -8.27
C VAL A 50 -4.63 -2.17 -9.72
N THR A 51 -4.38 -3.45 -9.95
CA THR A 51 -4.31 -4.00 -11.30
C THR A 51 -5.71 -4.03 -11.92
N ASP A 52 -5.79 -4.12 -13.26
CA ASP A 52 -7.06 -4.04 -14.00
C ASP A 52 -8.08 -5.12 -13.59
N ASP A 53 -7.62 -6.23 -13.05
CA ASP A 53 -8.46 -7.35 -12.63
C ASP A 53 -9.12 -7.14 -11.26
N LEU A 54 -8.86 -6.02 -10.61
CA LEU A 54 -9.51 -5.65 -9.34
C LEU A 54 -10.37 -4.40 -9.55
N ALA A 55 -11.68 -4.55 -9.45
CA ALA A 55 -12.63 -3.47 -9.75
C ALA A 55 -13.84 -3.44 -8.81
N SER A 56 -13.88 -4.28 -7.79
CA SER A 56 -15.09 -4.43 -6.98
C SER A 56 -15.23 -3.42 -5.84
N THR A 57 -14.14 -2.80 -5.40
CA THR A 57 -14.20 -1.73 -4.39
C THR A 57 -12.92 -0.91 -4.39
N PHE A 58 -12.93 0.20 -3.65
CA PHE A 58 -11.75 1.06 -3.46
C PHE A 58 -10.93 0.55 -2.27
N PRO A 59 -9.64 0.25 -2.44
CA PRO A 59 -8.81 -0.16 -1.31
C PRO A 59 -8.72 0.91 -0.21
N ALA A 60 -8.82 2.19 -0.56
CA ALA A 60 -8.79 3.28 0.41
C ALA A 60 -9.90 3.16 1.48
N GLN A 61 -10.99 2.43 1.19
CA GLN A 61 -12.04 2.22 2.17
C GLN A 61 -11.52 1.48 3.41
N ALA A 62 -10.55 0.58 3.24
CA ALA A 62 -9.93 -0.10 4.37
C ALA A 62 -9.22 0.87 5.31
N ALA A 63 -8.53 1.88 4.75
CA ALA A 63 -7.88 2.90 5.56
C ALA A 63 -8.91 3.74 6.33
N ARG A 64 -10.01 4.12 5.68
CA ARG A 64 -11.08 4.86 6.35
C ARG A 64 -11.67 4.04 7.50
N ASP A 65 -11.88 2.75 7.29
CA ASP A 65 -12.40 1.85 8.32
C ASP A 65 -11.43 1.68 9.49
N MET A 66 -10.14 1.94 9.27
CA MET A 66 -9.11 1.92 10.30
C MET A 66 -8.94 3.27 11.03
N GLY A 67 -9.74 4.27 10.66
CA GLY A 67 -9.68 5.59 11.30
C GLY A 67 -8.74 6.59 10.65
N TRP A 68 -8.35 6.38 9.40
CA TRP A 68 -7.52 7.34 8.64
C TRP A 68 -8.40 8.47 8.07
N ASP A 69 -9.20 9.08 8.93
CA ASP A 69 -10.25 10.02 8.51
C ASP A 69 -9.74 11.31 7.88
N LEU A 70 -8.58 11.77 8.33
CA LEU A 70 -8.01 13.05 7.88
C LEU A 70 -6.94 12.89 6.81
N VAL A 71 -6.64 11.67 6.39
CA VAL A 71 -5.61 11.41 5.38
C VAL A 71 -6.20 11.56 3.99
N PRO A 72 -5.70 12.49 3.18
CA PRO A 72 -6.11 12.56 1.76
C PRO A 72 -5.64 11.32 1.02
N MET A 73 -6.54 10.68 0.28
CA MET A 73 -6.24 9.45 -0.44
C MET A 73 -6.82 9.46 -1.84
N LEU A 74 -6.13 8.83 -2.76
CA LEU A 74 -6.60 8.57 -4.11
C LEU A 74 -6.40 7.10 -4.43
N CYS A 75 -7.27 6.58 -5.32
CA CYS A 75 -7.10 5.26 -5.90
C CYS A 75 -6.92 5.41 -7.40
N ALA A 76 -6.01 4.65 -7.98
CA ALA A 76 -5.71 4.69 -9.40
C ALA A 76 -5.46 3.28 -9.91
N ARG A 77 -5.34 3.16 -11.22
CA ARG A 77 -5.09 1.88 -11.87
C ARG A 77 -3.62 1.74 -12.22
N GLU A 78 -3.07 0.53 -12.08
CA GLU A 78 -1.71 0.22 -12.50
C GLU A 78 -1.61 0.21 -14.02
N ILE A 79 -0.44 0.53 -14.52
CA ILE A 79 -0.14 0.36 -15.94
C ILE A 79 -0.21 -1.14 -16.28
N PRO A 80 -1.05 -1.56 -17.25
CA PRO A 80 -1.26 -2.99 -17.53
C PRO A 80 -0.14 -3.59 -18.38
N VAL A 81 1.07 -3.62 -17.83
CA VAL A 81 2.22 -4.21 -18.53
C VAL A 81 1.98 -5.71 -18.71
N PRO A 82 2.15 -6.25 -19.93
CA PRO A 82 1.95 -7.68 -20.16
C PRO A 82 2.80 -8.56 -19.25
N ASN A 83 2.22 -9.63 -18.76
CA ASN A 83 2.86 -10.61 -17.88
C ASN A 83 3.27 -10.06 -16.51
N SER A 84 2.72 -8.92 -16.11
CA SER A 84 2.91 -8.41 -14.75
C SER A 84 2.07 -9.23 -13.76
N LEU A 85 2.45 -9.16 -12.48
CA LEU A 85 1.77 -9.92 -11.43
C LEU A 85 0.30 -9.49 -11.34
N PRO A 86 -0.66 -10.45 -11.34
CA PRO A 86 -2.10 -10.12 -11.27
C PRO A 86 -2.57 -9.90 -9.83
N HIS A 87 -3.77 -9.33 -9.70
CA HIS A 87 -4.46 -9.15 -8.41
C HIS A 87 -3.64 -8.41 -7.38
N VAL A 88 -2.93 -7.36 -7.80
CA VAL A 88 -2.03 -6.59 -6.93
C VAL A 88 -2.69 -5.31 -6.45
N ILE A 89 -2.55 -5.05 -5.16
CA ILE A 89 -2.87 -3.76 -4.53
C ILE A 89 -1.55 -3.16 -4.06
N ARG A 90 -1.29 -1.91 -4.44
CA ARG A 90 -0.11 -1.17 -3.98
C ARG A 90 -0.53 0.09 -3.25
N VAL A 91 0.34 0.55 -2.37
CA VAL A 91 0.15 1.83 -1.70
C VAL A 91 1.48 2.58 -1.63
N LEU A 92 1.41 3.89 -1.83
CA LEU A 92 2.50 4.80 -1.55
C LEU A 92 2.00 5.74 -0.46
N VAL A 93 2.63 5.68 0.70
CA VAL A 93 2.29 6.50 1.85
C VAL A 93 3.32 7.61 2.01
N HIS A 94 2.87 8.83 2.18
CA HIS A 94 3.73 9.98 2.45
C HIS A 94 3.63 10.31 3.94
N TRP A 95 4.73 10.09 4.65
CA TRP A 95 4.80 10.18 6.10
C TRP A 95 5.68 11.33 6.55
N ASN A 96 5.13 12.22 7.38
CA ASN A 96 5.88 13.30 8.03
C ASN A 96 6.64 12.70 9.21
N THR A 97 7.98 12.66 9.10
CA THR A 97 8.81 12.02 10.13
C THR A 97 10.25 12.49 10.05
N GLU A 98 10.94 12.43 11.18
CA GLU A 98 12.39 12.66 11.25
C GLU A 98 13.20 11.41 10.88
N VAL A 99 12.55 10.26 10.75
CA VAL A 99 13.20 9.02 10.32
C VAL A 99 13.75 9.23 8.90
N SER A 100 15.00 8.81 8.66
CA SER A 100 15.61 8.97 7.34
C SER A 100 15.02 7.96 6.35
N GLN A 101 15.06 8.30 5.06
CA GLN A 101 14.45 7.46 4.02
C GLN A 101 15.04 6.06 3.98
N ASP A 102 16.34 5.90 4.28
CA ASP A 102 17.00 4.58 4.30
C ASP A 102 16.63 3.73 5.51
N GLU A 103 15.99 4.32 6.51
CA GLU A 103 15.51 3.60 7.70
C GLU A 103 14.03 3.23 7.60
N ILE A 104 13.34 3.68 6.55
CA ILE A 104 11.96 3.31 6.30
C ILE A 104 11.88 1.84 5.88
N THR A 105 10.92 1.11 6.41
CA THR A 105 10.68 -0.28 6.01
C THR A 105 9.49 -0.35 5.06
N HIS A 106 9.77 -0.71 3.81
CA HIS A 106 8.74 -1.00 2.82
C HIS A 106 8.19 -2.40 3.07
N VAL A 107 6.93 -2.65 2.74
CA VAL A 107 6.26 -3.91 3.09
C VAL A 107 5.66 -4.56 1.85
N TYR A 108 6.03 -5.81 1.62
CA TYR A 108 5.51 -6.62 0.53
C TYR A 108 4.97 -7.93 1.11
N LEU A 109 3.67 -8.17 0.93
CA LEU A 109 2.97 -9.31 1.50
C LEU A 109 2.50 -10.28 0.42
N ARG A 110 2.27 -11.53 0.81
CA ARG A 110 1.74 -12.57 -0.08
C ARG A 110 2.60 -12.66 -1.34
N ASP A 111 1.99 -12.81 -2.51
CA ASP A 111 2.72 -12.94 -3.78
C ASP A 111 3.44 -11.66 -4.20
N ALA A 112 3.07 -10.51 -3.62
CA ALA A 112 3.74 -9.25 -3.91
C ALA A 112 5.19 -9.21 -3.42
N VAL A 113 5.63 -10.18 -2.63
CA VAL A 113 7.04 -10.37 -2.29
C VAL A 113 7.90 -10.41 -3.56
N LYS A 114 7.36 -10.91 -4.66
CA LYS A 114 8.05 -10.98 -5.96
C LYS A 114 8.37 -9.61 -6.54
N LEU A 115 7.75 -8.54 -6.05
CA LEU A 115 7.97 -7.17 -6.52
C LEU A 115 9.05 -6.44 -5.73
N ARG A 116 9.66 -7.06 -4.72
CA ARG A 116 10.69 -6.42 -3.91
C ARG A 116 11.90 -6.08 -4.77
N PRO A 117 12.40 -4.82 -4.67
CA PRO A 117 13.53 -4.38 -5.49
C PRO A 117 14.83 -5.17 -5.27
N ASP A 118 15.00 -5.79 -4.10
CA ASP A 118 16.17 -6.62 -3.79
C ASP A 118 16.11 -8.02 -4.40
N LEU A 119 14.94 -8.41 -4.94
CA LEU A 119 14.73 -9.72 -5.56
C LEU A 119 14.53 -9.64 -7.07
N VAL A 120 14.01 -8.52 -7.56
CA VAL A 120 13.71 -8.30 -8.98
C VAL A 120 14.15 -6.91 -9.39
N ALA A 121 14.20 -6.66 -10.70
CA ALA A 121 14.48 -5.32 -11.21
C ALA A 121 13.46 -4.33 -10.65
N ALA A 122 13.93 -3.16 -10.29
CA ALA A 122 13.09 -2.12 -9.70
C ALA A 122 11.96 -1.70 -10.65
N GLN A 123 10.90 -1.23 -10.07
CA GLN A 123 9.77 -0.71 -10.79
C GLN A 123 9.09 0.40 -10.05
#